data_98c9d15801dd7729f5edc05e4ede240c
#
_entry.id   98c9d15801dd7729f5edc05e4ede240c
#
_cell.length_a   1.000
_cell.length_b   1.000
_cell.length_c   1.000
_cell.angle_alpha   90.00
_cell.angle_beta   90.00
_cell.angle_gamma   90.00
#
_symmetry.space_group_name_H-M   'P 1'
#
loop_
_entity.id
_entity.type
_entity.pdbx_description
1 polymer ?
#
loop_
_entity_poly.entity_id
_entity_poly.type
_entity_poly.pdbx_seq_one_letter_code
_entity_poly.pdbx_strand_id
1 'polypeptide(L)'
;MRRPVMRRLGVVTSALMVSATLTMSASASTSSLANQVLSLSQVGSGWFAETNSNTGVGCLHDLLEPSGVTQTHVAEVYFVHTGDVPFLDEKIATYSNAKTAFKDIAATIAACPNPSGPYKGYTSTGTVTKFSFPRQGNQSVAYQMIFKTGDITIFYDYVIARKNKVIVAVLEGSYPAVSTTQFTGFVHLAMAKVTS
;
A
#
# COMPACT_ATOMS: atom_id res chain seq x y z
N MET A 1 23.02 -63.09 62.17
CA MET A 1 22.37 -61.87 61.70
C MET A 1 23.42 -60.77 61.71
N ARG A 2 23.93 -60.40 60.52
CA ARG A 2 24.91 -59.32 60.34
C ARG A 2 24.32 -58.35 59.37
N ARG A 3 24.16 -57.05 59.76
CA ARG A 3 23.68 -55.94 58.92
C ARG A 3 24.87 -55.36 58.15
N PRO A 4 24.78 -55.06 56.85
CA PRO A 4 25.85 -54.37 56.15
C PRO A 4 25.71 -52.83 56.32
N VAL A 5 26.86 -52.22 56.51
CA VAL A 5 27.05 -50.79 56.64
C VAL A 5 27.07 -50.14 55.22
N MET A 6 26.11 -49.28 54.96
CA MET A 6 26.10 -48.47 53.73
C MET A 6 27.07 -47.28 53.85
N ARG A 7 28.12 -47.30 53.04
CA ARG A 7 28.97 -46.14 52.80
C ARG A 7 28.29 -45.16 51.88
N ARG A 8 28.07 -43.93 52.31
CA ARG A 8 27.62 -42.82 51.50
C ARG A 8 28.83 -42.29 50.72
N LEU A 9 28.81 -42.40 49.37
CA LEU A 9 29.68 -41.64 48.48
C LEU A 9 29.07 -40.28 48.25
N GLY A 10 29.78 -39.25 48.66
CA GLY A 10 29.44 -37.85 48.32
C GLY A 10 29.83 -37.55 46.89
N VAL A 11 28.84 -37.23 46.06
CA VAL A 11 29.06 -36.69 44.73
C VAL A 11 29.16 -35.17 44.82
N VAL A 12 30.35 -34.66 44.58
CA VAL A 12 30.63 -33.23 44.44
C VAL A 12 30.24 -32.82 43.00
N THR A 13 29.07 -32.20 42.87
CA THR A 13 28.65 -31.63 41.57
C THR A 13 29.21 -30.22 41.42
N SER A 14 30.28 -30.08 40.66
CA SER A 14 30.79 -28.77 40.21
C SER A 14 29.82 -28.20 39.19
N ALA A 15 29.08 -27.13 39.57
CA ALA A 15 28.24 -26.37 38.67
C ALA A 15 29.14 -25.42 37.83
N LEU A 16 29.37 -25.78 36.58
CA LEU A 16 29.89 -24.83 35.59
C LEU A 16 28.79 -23.82 35.25
N MET A 17 28.93 -22.59 35.71
CA MET A 17 28.11 -21.46 35.23
C MET A 17 28.63 -21.06 33.85
N VAL A 18 27.94 -21.49 32.80
CA VAL A 18 28.12 -20.95 31.46
C VAL A 18 27.32 -19.62 31.41
N SER A 19 28.04 -18.52 31.52
CA SER A 19 27.45 -17.19 31.25
C SER A 19 27.21 -17.03 29.75
N ALA A 20 26.00 -17.34 29.28
CA ALA A 20 25.57 -17.02 27.94
C ALA A 20 25.33 -15.51 27.86
N THR A 21 26.28 -14.78 27.29
CA THR A 21 26.07 -13.40 26.84
C THR A 21 25.12 -13.43 25.66
N LEU A 22 23.84 -13.16 25.90
CA LEU A 22 22.86 -12.86 24.88
C LEU A 22 23.25 -11.54 24.22
N THR A 23 24.00 -11.60 23.12
CA THR A 23 24.10 -10.49 22.17
C THR A 23 22.70 -10.30 21.57
N MET A 24 21.93 -9.39 22.14
CA MET A 24 20.74 -8.86 21.46
C MET A 24 21.22 -8.14 20.21
N SER A 25 21.22 -8.81 19.06
CA SER A 25 21.23 -8.15 17.79
C SER A 25 19.97 -7.29 17.75
N ALA A 26 20.12 -5.97 17.86
CA ALA A 26 19.06 -5.03 17.57
C ALA A 26 18.73 -5.22 16.09
N SER A 27 17.77 -6.09 15.79
CA SER A 27 17.11 -6.11 14.49
C SER A 27 16.48 -4.74 14.36
N ALA A 28 17.06 -3.87 13.54
CA ALA A 28 16.39 -2.66 13.08
C ALA A 28 15.05 -3.15 12.50
N SER A 29 13.96 -2.88 13.24
CA SER A 29 12.63 -3.20 12.77
C SER A 29 12.39 -2.33 11.54
N THR A 30 12.59 -2.90 10.36
CA THR A 30 12.05 -2.34 9.14
C THR A 30 10.55 -2.27 9.39
N SER A 31 10.03 -1.05 9.61
CA SER A 31 8.60 -0.84 9.75
C SER A 31 7.97 -1.47 8.53
N SER A 32 7.12 -2.49 8.73
CA SER A 32 6.48 -3.16 7.60
C SER A 32 5.69 -2.11 6.84
N LEU A 33 5.60 -2.20 5.52
CA LEU A 33 4.81 -1.28 4.70
C LEU A 33 3.35 -1.20 5.20
N ALA A 34 2.84 -2.27 5.80
CA ALA A 34 1.52 -2.30 6.41
C ALA A 34 1.29 -1.22 7.48
N ASN A 35 2.35 -0.75 8.15
CA ASN A 35 2.26 0.35 9.12
C ASN A 35 2.37 1.73 8.45
N GLN A 36 2.68 1.77 7.17
CA GLN A 36 2.88 3.01 6.41
C GLN A 36 1.68 3.39 5.53
N VAL A 37 0.67 2.52 5.41
CA VAL A 37 -0.61 2.85 4.77
C VAL A 37 -1.53 3.58 5.74
N LEU A 38 -2.53 4.28 5.21
CA LEU A 38 -3.57 4.96 5.98
C LEU A 38 -4.28 3.98 6.91
N SER A 39 -4.76 4.49 8.02
CA SER A 39 -5.62 3.76 8.96
C SER A 39 -7.03 4.34 8.95
N LEU A 40 -8.00 3.56 9.38
CA LEU A 40 -9.40 4.00 9.47
C LEU A 40 -9.57 5.26 10.31
N SER A 41 -8.79 5.42 11.39
CA SER A 41 -8.82 6.63 12.23
C SER A 41 -8.33 7.90 11.50
N GLN A 42 -7.54 7.76 10.43
CA GLN A 42 -6.99 8.88 9.66
C GLN A 42 -7.92 9.32 8.52
N VAL A 43 -8.72 8.39 7.98
CA VAL A 43 -9.68 8.73 6.93
C VAL A 43 -10.96 9.34 7.52
N GLY A 44 -11.24 9.13 8.80
CA GLY A 44 -12.31 9.81 9.52
C GLY A 44 -13.57 8.97 9.73
N SER A 45 -14.62 9.62 10.24
CA SER A 45 -15.91 8.96 10.52
C SER A 45 -16.68 8.67 9.22
N GLY A 46 -17.47 7.59 9.24
CA GLY A 46 -18.29 7.15 8.10
C GLY A 46 -17.56 6.31 7.08
N TRP A 47 -16.24 6.07 7.26
CA TRP A 47 -15.46 5.16 6.44
C TRP A 47 -15.35 3.78 7.06
N PHE A 48 -15.26 2.75 6.21
CA PHE A 48 -15.11 1.35 6.59
C PHE A 48 -13.97 0.74 5.78
N ALA A 49 -13.16 -0.10 6.42
CA ALA A 49 -12.12 -0.85 5.71
C ALA A 49 -12.74 -2.06 5.02
N GLU A 50 -12.42 -2.25 3.75
CA GLU A 50 -12.87 -3.38 2.94
C GLU A 50 -11.70 -3.99 2.16
N THR A 51 -11.95 -5.14 1.53
CA THR A 51 -10.98 -5.75 0.62
C THR A 51 -11.23 -5.25 -0.79
N ASN A 52 -10.21 -4.62 -1.40
CA ASN A 52 -10.28 -4.25 -2.81
C ASN A 52 -10.12 -5.50 -3.68
N SER A 53 -11.09 -5.74 -4.56
CA SER A 53 -11.05 -6.80 -5.58
C SER A 53 -10.92 -6.24 -7.00
N ASN A 54 -10.73 -4.93 -7.14
CA ASN A 54 -10.66 -4.28 -8.44
C ASN A 54 -9.20 -4.21 -8.91
N THR A 55 -8.95 -4.70 -10.11
CA THR A 55 -7.62 -4.75 -10.73
C THR A 55 -7.44 -3.68 -11.82
N GLY A 56 -8.40 -2.76 -11.95
CA GLY A 56 -8.42 -1.75 -13.00
C GLY A 56 -9.23 -2.18 -14.23
N VAL A 57 -9.33 -1.29 -15.23
CA VAL A 57 -10.08 -1.51 -16.47
C VAL A 57 -9.16 -1.39 -17.67
N GLY A 58 -9.15 -2.44 -18.52
CA GLY A 58 -8.38 -2.45 -19.77
C GLY A 58 -6.88 -2.22 -19.55
N CYS A 59 -6.31 -1.22 -20.21
CA CYS A 59 -4.88 -0.88 -20.10
C CYS A 59 -4.45 -0.29 -18.73
N LEU A 60 -5.37 -0.10 -17.81
CA LEU A 60 -5.07 0.34 -16.43
C LEU A 60 -5.04 -0.84 -15.44
N HIS A 61 -5.09 -2.06 -15.94
CA HIS A 61 -4.96 -3.26 -15.12
C HIS A 61 -3.53 -3.37 -14.57
N ASP A 62 -3.39 -3.74 -13.31
CA ASP A 62 -2.10 -4.00 -12.63
C ASP A 62 -1.06 -2.86 -12.73
N LEU A 63 -1.52 -1.61 -12.66
CA LEU A 63 -0.69 -0.42 -12.86
C LEU A 63 0.57 -0.36 -12.00
N LEU A 64 0.55 -0.90 -10.79
CA LEU A 64 1.71 -0.89 -9.89
C LEU A 64 2.63 -2.10 -10.07
N GLU A 65 2.44 -2.90 -11.13
CA GLU A 65 3.30 -4.03 -11.49
C GLU A 65 4.01 -3.80 -12.82
N PRO A 66 4.88 -2.77 -12.93
CA PRO A 66 5.56 -2.45 -14.17
C PRO A 66 6.49 -3.59 -14.58
N SER A 67 6.51 -3.93 -15.87
CA SER A 67 7.40 -4.94 -16.41
C SER A 67 8.87 -4.53 -16.26
N GLY A 68 9.73 -5.50 -15.92
CA GLY A 68 11.19 -5.27 -15.85
C GLY A 68 11.71 -4.62 -14.55
N VAL A 69 10.85 -4.33 -13.58
CA VAL A 69 11.26 -3.84 -12.25
C VAL A 69 10.63 -4.69 -11.16
N THR A 70 11.48 -5.28 -10.32
CA THR A 70 11.00 -6.15 -9.24
C THR A 70 10.37 -5.34 -8.12
N GLN A 71 9.10 -5.58 -7.85
CA GLN A 71 8.40 -5.16 -6.65
C GLN A 71 8.85 -6.07 -5.49
N THR A 72 9.33 -5.49 -4.39
CA THR A 72 9.89 -6.27 -3.28
C THR A 72 8.91 -6.43 -2.11
N HIS A 73 8.12 -5.43 -1.83
CA HIS A 73 7.06 -5.46 -0.82
C HIS A 73 5.89 -4.60 -1.30
N VAL A 74 4.69 -4.96 -0.86
CA VAL A 74 3.47 -4.21 -1.13
C VAL A 74 2.57 -4.21 0.11
N ALA A 75 1.86 -3.12 0.31
CA ALA A 75 0.73 -3.02 1.22
C ALA A 75 -0.37 -2.19 0.55
N GLU A 76 -1.62 -2.53 0.83
CA GLU A 76 -2.79 -1.88 0.26
C GLU A 76 -3.86 -1.76 1.34
N VAL A 77 -4.60 -0.66 1.31
CA VAL A 77 -5.80 -0.45 2.12
C VAL A 77 -6.88 0.15 1.23
N TYR A 78 -8.09 -0.33 1.42
CA TYR A 78 -9.26 0.12 0.71
C TYR A 78 -10.35 0.51 1.71
N PHE A 79 -10.89 1.70 1.56
CA PHE A 79 -11.93 2.24 2.41
C PHE A 79 -13.13 2.64 1.57
N VAL A 80 -14.32 2.35 2.09
CA VAL A 80 -15.59 2.74 1.49
C VAL A 80 -16.36 3.61 2.49
N HIS A 81 -16.92 4.69 2.02
CA HIS A 81 -17.82 5.51 2.84
C HIS A 81 -19.24 4.93 2.84
N THR A 82 -20.02 5.24 3.85
CA THR A 82 -21.43 4.86 3.91
C THR A 82 -22.16 5.21 2.60
N GLY A 83 -22.73 4.19 1.93
CA GLY A 83 -23.41 4.36 0.62
C GLY A 83 -22.54 4.04 -0.60
N ASP A 84 -21.42 3.32 -0.42
CA ASP A 84 -20.50 2.80 -1.46
C ASP A 84 -19.65 3.85 -2.18
N VAL A 85 -19.96 5.13 -2.02
CA VAL A 85 -19.17 6.25 -2.54
C VAL A 85 -19.19 7.41 -1.53
N PRO A 86 -18.08 8.16 -1.38
CA PRO A 86 -16.76 7.92 -2.00
C PRO A 86 -16.07 6.67 -1.51
N PHE A 87 -15.09 6.18 -2.26
CA PHE A 87 -14.15 5.16 -1.81
C PHE A 87 -12.71 5.64 -2.02
N LEU A 88 -11.82 5.13 -1.21
CA LEU A 88 -10.41 5.49 -1.19
C LEU A 88 -9.57 4.21 -1.25
N ASP A 89 -8.63 4.17 -2.18
CA ASP A 89 -7.65 3.10 -2.34
C ASP A 89 -6.25 3.69 -2.18
N GLU A 90 -5.46 3.13 -1.28
CA GLU A 90 -4.05 3.42 -1.16
C GLU A 90 -3.24 2.15 -1.32
N LYS A 91 -2.34 2.15 -2.28
CA LYS A 91 -1.36 1.10 -2.48
C LYS A 91 0.05 1.66 -2.37
N ILE A 92 0.88 1.03 -1.55
CA ILE A 92 2.27 1.41 -1.33
C ILE A 92 3.17 0.22 -1.68
N ALA A 93 4.23 0.47 -2.44
CA ALA A 93 5.14 -0.58 -2.85
C ALA A 93 6.61 -0.11 -2.85
N THR A 94 7.52 -1.04 -2.54
CA THR A 94 8.96 -0.84 -2.72
C THR A 94 9.45 -1.57 -3.97
N TYR A 95 10.43 -0.97 -4.64
CA TYR A 95 10.98 -1.49 -5.89
C TYR A 95 12.50 -1.53 -5.85
N SER A 96 13.09 -2.49 -6.55
CA SER A 96 14.55 -2.55 -6.77
C SER A 96 15.06 -1.26 -7.44
N ASN A 97 14.28 -0.67 -8.35
CA ASN A 97 14.53 0.64 -8.97
C ASN A 97 13.24 1.47 -9.04
N ALA A 98 12.91 2.15 -7.94
CA ALA A 98 11.68 2.93 -7.84
C ALA A 98 11.62 4.11 -8.82
N LYS A 99 12.77 4.66 -9.27
CA LYS A 99 12.77 5.74 -10.25
C LYS A 99 12.34 5.24 -11.64
N THR A 100 12.80 4.07 -12.03
CA THR A 100 12.37 3.42 -13.28
C THR A 100 10.92 2.98 -13.17
N ALA A 101 10.53 2.29 -12.09
CA ALA A 101 9.15 1.88 -11.85
C ALA A 101 8.16 3.06 -11.94
N PHE A 102 8.49 4.19 -11.30
CA PHE A 102 7.65 5.39 -11.36
C PHE A 102 7.47 5.91 -12.80
N LYS A 103 8.56 5.93 -13.59
CA LYS A 103 8.49 6.37 -14.99
C LYS A 103 7.61 5.45 -15.84
N ASP A 104 7.77 4.13 -15.64
CA ASP A 104 7.05 3.12 -16.42
C ASP A 104 5.55 3.13 -16.08
N ILE A 105 5.20 3.25 -14.80
CA ILE A 105 3.81 3.40 -14.35
C ILE A 105 3.19 4.67 -14.96
N ALA A 106 3.86 5.81 -14.83
CA ALA A 106 3.37 7.08 -15.39
C ALA A 106 3.23 7.02 -16.92
N ALA A 107 4.16 6.36 -17.61
CA ALA A 107 4.10 6.18 -19.07
C ALA A 107 2.95 5.26 -19.48
N THR A 108 2.72 4.16 -18.74
CA THR A 108 1.59 3.24 -18.97
C THR A 108 0.25 3.97 -18.88
N ILE A 109 0.06 4.79 -17.85
CA ILE A 109 -1.18 5.57 -17.70
C ILE A 109 -1.32 6.60 -18.82
N ALA A 110 -0.25 7.31 -19.14
CA ALA A 110 -0.26 8.32 -20.22
C ALA A 110 -0.54 7.71 -21.61
N ALA A 111 -0.14 6.44 -21.82
CA ALA A 111 -0.42 5.70 -23.05
C ALA A 111 -1.85 5.14 -23.11
N CYS A 112 -2.64 5.30 -22.06
CA CYS A 112 -3.98 4.75 -21.91
C CYS A 112 -5.05 5.86 -21.71
N PRO A 113 -5.23 6.79 -22.66
CA PRO A 113 -6.13 7.94 -22.49
C PRO A 113 -7.61 7.55 -22.51
N ASN A 114 -7.96 6.41 -23.13
CA ASN A 114 -9.34 5.95 -23.29
C ASN A 114 -9.43 4.45 -22.92
N PRO A 115 -9.29 4.09 -21.63
CA PRO A 115 -9.40 2.70 -21.20
C PRO A 115 -10.79 2.14 -21.47
N SER A 116 -10.85 0.89 -21.89
CA SER A 116 -12.11 0.16 -22.07
C SER A 116 -11.91 -1.32 -21.76
N GLY A 117 -12.88 -1.93 -21.12
CA GLY A 117 -12.81 -3.35 -20.76
C GLY A 117 -14.04 -3.82 -19.99
N PRO A 118 -14.12 -5.13 -19.71
CA PRO A 118 -15.20 -5.70 -18.92
C PRO A 118 -15.06 -5.26 -17.44
N TYR A 119 -16.19 -4.95 -16.83
CA TYR A 119 -16.30 -4.68 -15.41
C TYR A 119 -17.66 -5.16 -14.88
N LYS A 120 -17.65 -6.14 -13.97
CA LYS A 120 -18.88 -6.70 -13.34
C LYS A 120 -19.99 -7.09 -14.34
N GLY A 121 -19.61 -7.67 -15.50
CA GLY A 121 -20.55 -8.09 -16.53
C GLY A 121 -20.99 -7.00 -17.52
N TYR A 122 -20.50 -5.77 -17.37
CA TYR A 122 -20.73 -4.65 -18.29
C TYR A 122 -19.43 -4.27 -18.99
N THR A 123 -19.53 -3.55 -20.10
CA THR A 123 -18.39 -2.84 -20.68
C THR A 123 -18.26 -1.50 -19.99
N SER A 124 -17.11 -1.27 -19.36
CA SER A 124 -16.74 0.02 -18.82
C SER A 124 -15.86 0.76 -19.84
N THR A 125 -16.12 2.04 -20.04
CA THR A 125 -15.32 2.93 -20.87
C THR A 125 -14.92 4.15 -20.06
N GLY A 126 -13.70 4.65 -20.26
CA GLY A 126 -13.19 5.77 -19.46
C GLY A 126 -12.40 6.78 -20.28
N THR A 127 -12.11 7.89 -19.64
CA THR A 127 -11.12 8.87 -20.07
C THR A 127 -10.12 9.11 -18.97
N VAL A 128 -8.85 9.31 -19.34
CA VAL A 128 -7.76 9.62 -18.41
C VAL A 128 -7.13 10.93 -18.82
N THR A 129 -7.11 11.90 -17.92
CA THR A 129 -6.55 13.23 -18.16
C THR A 129 -5.59 13.59 -17.05
N LYS A 130 -4.38 14.02 -17.41
CA LYS A 130 -3.44 14.55 -16.42
C LYS A 130 -3.92 15.90 -15.91
N PHE A 131 -3.83 16.11 -14.58
CA PHE A 131 -4.16 17.41 -13.98
C PHE A 131 -3.05 17.92 -13.06
N SER A 132 -3.14 19.20 -12.70
CA SER A 132 -2.18 19.84 -11.79
C SER A 132 -2.51 19.47 -10.35
N PHE A 133 -1.50 18.97 -9.64
CA PHE A 133 -1.58 18.59 -8.22
C PHE A 133 -0.32 19.04 -7.49
N PRO A 134 -0.37 19.45 -6.23
CA PRO A 134 0.80 19.81 -5.45
C PRO A 134 1.83 18.69 -5.45
N ARG A 135 3.10 19.03 -5.70
CA ARG A 135 4.17 18.03 -5.76
C ARG A 135 4.29 17.24 -4.45
N GLN A 136 4.37 15.94 -4.58
CA GLN A 136 4.55 14.99 -3.47
C GLN A 136 5.88 14.25 -3.62
N GLY A 137 6.61 14.09 -2.52
CA GLY A 137 7.88 13.35 -2.50
C GLY A 137 8.93 13.85 -3.50
N ASN A 138 9.72 12.92 -4.04
CA ASN A 138 10.76 13.22 -5.03
C ASN A 138 10.17 13.44 -6.44
N GLN A 139 9.12 12.70 -6.77
CA GLN A 139 8.39 12.76 -8.04
C GLN A 139 6.91 12.48 -7.79
N SER A 140 6.03 13.17 -8.49
CA SER A 140 4.60 12.84 -8.48
C SER A 140 3.94 13.21 -9.80
N VAL A 141 2.83 12.53 -10.09
CA VAL A 141 1.95 12.79 -11.21
C VAL A 141 0.52 12.53 -10.77
N ALA A 142 -0.42 13.32 -11.30
CA ALA A 142 -1.83 13.19 -10.98
C ALA A 142 -2.66 13.03 -12.26
N TYR A 143 -3.68 12.17 -12.17
CA TYR A 143 -4.63 11.90 -13.24
C TYR A 143 -6.06 11.97 -12.70
N GLN A 144 -6.93 12.62 -13.46
CA GLN A 144 -8.36 12.48 -13.31
C GLN A 144 -8.83 11.41 -14.29
N MET A 145 -9.67 10.51 -13.81
CA MET A 145 -10.25 9.46 -14.62
C MET A 145 -11.77 9.51 -14.49
N ILE A 146 -12.49 9.34 -15.59
CA ILE A 146 -13.95 9.29 -15.60
C ILE A 146 -14.32 7.98 -16.26
N PHE A 147 -15.03 7.12 -15.53
CA PHE A 147 -15.49 5.84 -16.06
C PHE A 147 -17.01 5.78 -16.12
N LYS A 148 -17.51 5.29 -17.25
CA LYS A 148 -18.93 5.00 -17.46
C LYS A 148 -19.12 3.50 -17.59
N THR A 149 -20.02 2.94 -16.76
CA THR A 149 -20.41 1.53 -16.75
C THR A 149 -21.93 1.45 -16.71
N GLY A 150 -22.56 1.11 -17.83
CA GLY A 150 -24.03 1.25 -17.98
C GLY A 150 -24.45 2.71 -17.82
N ASP A 151 -25.37 2.98 -16.88
CA ASP A 151 -25.85 4.33 -16.56
C ASP A 151 -25.06 5.01 -15.42
N ILE A 152 -24.08 4.32 -14.85
CA ILE A 152 -23.29 4.85 -13.74
C ILE A 152 -22.02 5.51 -14.30
N THR A 153 -21.75 6.74 -13.82
CA THR A 153 -20.49 7.44 -14.09
C THR A 153 -19.79 7.70 -12.77
N ILE A 154 -18.55 7.26 -12.63
CA ILE A 154 -17.70 7.49 -11.46
C ILE A 154 -16.52 8.36 -11.86
N PHE A 155 -16.22 9.34 -11.03
CA PHE A 155 -15.07 10.23 -11.14
C PHE A 155 -13.99 9.75 -10.20
N TYR A 156 -12.75 9.72 -10.68
CA TYR A 156 -11.60 9.31 -9.89
C TYR A 156 -10.52 10.38 -9.98
N ASP A 157 -9.95 10.72 -8.84
CA ASP A 157 -8.66 11.40 -8.78
C ASP A 157 -7.60 10.40 -8.34
N TYR A 158 -6.49 10.35 -9.05
CA TYR A 158 -5.40 9.40 -8.84
C TYR A 158 -4.06 10.11 -8.79
N VAL A 159 -3.34 9.96 -7.69
CA VAL A 159 -1.98 10.48 -7.52
C VAL A 159 -1.02 9.34 -7.32
N ILE A 160 0.06 9.36 -8.08
CA ILE A 160 1.21 8.48 -7.87
C ILE A 160 2.38 9.34 -7.47
N ALA A 161 3.02 8.99 -6.36
CA ALA A 161 4.18 9.70 -5.84
C ALA A 161 5.30 8.73 -5.48
N ARG A 162 6.55 9.14 -5.70
CA ARG A 162 7.73 8.41 -5.28
C ARG A 162 8.46 9.15 -4.16
N LYS A 163 8.75 8.43 -3.08
CA LYS A 163 9.64 8.90 -2.01
C LYS A 163 10.73 7.85 -1.81
N ASN A 164 11.94 8.17 -2.22
CA ASN A 164 13.10 7.27 -2.22
C ASN A 164 12.86 5.95 -3.00
N LYS A 165 12.81 4.80 -2.33
CA LYS A 165 12.55 3.48 -2.92
C LYS A 165 11.06 3.10 -2.93
N VAL A 166 10.21 3.96 -2.38
CA VAL A 166 8.79 3.69 -2.19
C VAL A 166 7.98 4.44 -3.24
N ILE A 167 6.99 3.78 -3.83
CA ILE A 167 5.94 4.41 -4.62
C ILE A 167 4.63 4.28 -3.82
N VAL A 168 3.93 5.39 -3.73
CA VAL A 168 2.59 5.49 -3.15
C VAL A 168 1.63 5.84 -4.26
N ALA A 169 0.54 5.11 -4.36
CA ALA A 169 -0.57 5.41 -5.23
C ALA A 169 -1.82 5.60 -4.37
N VAL A 170 -2.47 6.75 -4.53
CA VAL A 170 -3.72 7.07 -3.84
C VAL A 170 -4.77 7.38 -4.89
N LEU A 171 -5.91 6.70 -4.80
CA LEU A 171 -7.05 6.87 -5.67
C LEU A 171 -8.29 7.13 -4.82
N GLU A 172 -9.03 8.17 -5.12
CA GLU A 172 -10.39 8.40 -4.59
C GLU A 172 -11.37 8.33 -5.73
N GLY A 173 -12.43 7.52 -5.57
CA GLY A 173 -13.53 7.44 -6.51
C GLY A 173 -14.81 7.99 -5.87
N SER A 174 -15.56 8.82 -6.60
CA SER A 174 -16.77 9.47 -6.08
C SER A 174 -17.81 9.78 -7.18
N TYR A 175 -18.99 10.14 -6.73
CA TYR A 175 -20.08 10.66 -7.54
C TYR A 175 -20.76 11.84 -6.79
N PRO A 176 -21.07 12.96 -7.43
CA PRO A 176 -20.86 13.28 -8.86
C PRO A 176 -19.44 13.76 -9.19
N ALA A 177 -18.58 13.96 -8.19
CA ALA A 177 -17.20 14.40 -8.36
C ALA A 177 -16.38 14.09 -7.10
N VAL A 178 -15.06 13.99 -7.23
CA VAL A 178 -14.12 13.88 -6.10
C VAL A 178 -13.97 15.25 -5.42
N SER A 179 -13.93 15.26 -4.09
CA SER A 179 -13.61 16.46 -3.32
C SER A 179 -12.11 16.73 -3.34
N THR A 180 -11.66 17.70 -4.12
CA THR A 180 -10.23 18.04 -4.23
C THR A 180 -9.57 18.32 -2.88
N THR A 181 -10.27 18.97 -1.94
CA THR A 181 -9.74 19.27 -0.61
C THR A 181 -9.53 18.00 0.20
N GLN A 182 -10.52 17.10 0.19
CA GLN A 182 -10.46 15.82 0.91
C GLN A 182 -9.36 14.94 0.34
N PHE A 183 -9.36 14.75 -0.98
CA PHE A 183 -8.37 13.95 -1.68
C PHE A 183 -6.94 14.45 -1.43
N THR A 184 -6.72 15.77 -1.51
CA THR A 184 -5.42 16.37 -1.18
C THR A 184 -4.99 16.03 0.25
N GLY A 185 -5.93 16.06 1.20
CA GLY A 185 -5.68 15.67 2.59
C GLY A 185 -5.23 14.22 2.71
N PHE A 186 -5.89 13.28 2.04
CA PHE A 186 -5.52 11.85 2.04
C PHE A 186 -4.13 11.62 1.43
N VAL A 187 -3.82 12.24 0.31
CA VAL A 187 -2.50 12.14 -0.32
C VAL A 187 -1.40 12.67 0.61
N HIS A 188 -1.61 13.81 1.28
CA HIS A 188 -0.66 14.35 2.23
C HIS A 188 -0.45 13.41 3.44
N LEU A 189 -1.51 12.85 3.98
CA LEU A 189 -1.43 11.89 5.09
C LEU A 189 -0.69 10.61 4.70
N ALA A 190 -1.00 10.04 3.53
CA ALA A 190 -0.33 8.87 2.99
C ALA A 190 1.18 9.13 2.83
N MET A 191 1.55 10.25 2.20
CA MET A 191 2.96 10.61 1.99
C MET A 191 3.72 10.92 3.27
N ALA A 192 3.06 11.43 4.31
CA ALA A 192 3.67 11.69 5.62
C ALA A 192 4.07 10.39 6.34
N LYS A 193 3.31 9.30 6.15
CA LYS A 193 3.59 8.00 6.77
C LYS A 193 4.76 7.26 6.15
N VAL A 194 5.13 7.57 4.92
CA VAL A 194 6.26 6.91 4.25
C VAL A 194 7.55 7.30 4.93
N THR A 195 8.15 6.34 5.61
CA THR A 195 9.49 6.44 6.16
C THR A 195 10.52 6.00 5.12
N SER A 196 11.63 6.72 5.03
CA SER A 196 12.74 6.43 4.13
C SER A 196 13.62 5.31 4.66
#